data_a64df6c61032458a581f60aafa8d220d
#
_entry.id   a64df6c61032458a581f60aafa8d220d
#
_cell.length_a   1.000
_cell.length_b   1.000
_cell.length_c   1.000
_cell.angle_alpha   90.00
_cell.angle_beta   90.00
_cell.angle_gamma   90.00
#
_symmetry.space_group_name_H-M   'P 1'
#
loop_
_entity.id
_entity.type
_entity.pdbx_description
1 polymer ?
#
loop_
_entity_poly.entity_id
_entity_poly.type
_entity_poly.pdbx_seq_one_letter_code
_entity_poly.pdbx_strand_id
1 'polypeptide(L)'
;NLIYSKIMNLSINFLYVAKMDPSDYVGFTFFVGCMAMMAASVFFFLSMNSFDKKWRTSLLVSGLITFIAAVHYWYMRDYWASNGESPTFFRYVDWILTVPLMCVEFYLILKVAGAKKSLMWRLIFLSVIMLVTGYVGEVIDTSNAWLWGLISGLAYFVIAYDIWFGTAKKLAIEAGGAVLKAHKALCWFVLVGWAIYPLGYMAGTEGWYSGMFGGLSMDVIYNIGDAINKIGFGLVIYNLAVQSSENK
;
A
#
# COMPACT_ATOMS: atom_id res chain seq x y z
N ASN A 1 45.90 -6.80 -11.69
CA ASN A 1 45.36 -5.45 -11.92
C ASN A 1 43.90 -5.46 -12.45
N LEU A 2 43.51 -6.42 -13.31
CA LEU A 2 42.14 -6.48 -13.87
C LEU A 2 41.08 -6.92 -12.83
N ILE A 3 41.47 -7.81 -11.93
CA ILE A 3 40.59 -8.31 -10.85
C ILE A 3 40.34 -7.22 -9.80
N TYR A 4 41.37 -6.46 -9.45
CA TYR A 4 41.25 -5.32 -8.51
C TYR A 4 40.39 -4.20 -9.08
N SER A 5 40.50 -3.89 -10.37
CA SER A 5 39.67 -2.91 -11.06
C SER A 5 38.21 -3.37 -11.17
N LYS A 6 37.94 -4.65 -11.39
CA LYS A 6 36.61 -5.24 -11.41
C LYS A 6 35.94 -5.24 -10.02
N ILE A 7 36.69 -5.58 -8.95
CA ILE A 7 36.21 -5.58 -7.58
C ILE A 7 35.93 -4.14 -7.12
N MET A 8 36.81 -3.19 -7.46
CA MET A 8 36.66 -1.78 -7.12
C MET A 8 35.46 -1.16 -7.87
N ASN A 9 35.25 -1.50 -9.13
CA ASN A 9 34.07 -1.07 -9.89
C ASN A 9 32.77 -1.72 -9.34
N LEU A 10 32.80 -2.97 -8.89
CA LEU A 10 31.66 -3.61 -8.24
C LEU A 10 31.33 -2.94 -6.89
N SER A 11 32.36 -2.60 -6.11
CA SER A 11 32.19 -1.92 -4.81
C SER A 11 31.68 -0.49 -4.98
N ILE A 12 32.13 0.22 -6.01
CA ILE A 12 31.68 1.59 -6.33
C ILE A 12 30.23 1.57 -6.83
N ASN A 13 29.85 0.56 -7.65
CA ASN A 13 28.47 0.41 -8.10
C ASN A 13 27.51 0.03 -6.97
N PHE A 14 27.96 -0.68 -5.95
CA PHE A 14 27.15 -0.98 -4.77
C PHE A 14 26.89 0.24 -3.87
N LEU A 15 27.77 1.25 -3.92
CA LEU A 15 27.67 2.54 -3.20
C LEU A 15 27.10 3.67 -4.07
N TYR A 16 26.73 3.38 -5.33
CA TYR A 16 26.16 4.37 -6.22
C TYR A 16 24.69 4.61 -5.85
N VAL A 17 24.51 5.48 -4.87
CA VAL A 17 23.20 6.10 -4.64
C VAL A 17 22.99 7.12 -5.75
N ALA A 18 22.00 6.90 -6.61
CA ALA A 18 21.67 7.83 -7.68
C ALA A 18 21.54 9.25 -7.10
N LYS A 19 22.32 10.21 -7.67
CA LYS A 19 22.28 11.60 -7.24
C LYS A 19 20.87 12.12 -7.37
N MET A 20 20.35 12.70 -6.29
CA MET A 20 19.09 13.47 -6.37
C MET A 20 19.36 14.76 -7.15
N ASP A 21 18.61 14.96 -8.23
CA ASP A 21 18.53 16.24 -8.91
C ASP A 21 17.48 17.10 -8.17
N PRO A 22 17.83 18.30 -7.68
CA PRO A 22 16.88 19.19 -7.00
C PRO A 22 15.69 19.61 -7.88
N SER A 23 15.81 19.50 -9.21
CA SER A 23 14.73 19.80 -10.16
C SER A 23 13.81 18.58 -10.42
N ASP A 24 14.22 17.37 -10.04
CA ASP A 24 13.42 16.14 -10.17
C ASP A 24 12.43 16.00 -9.00
N TYR A 25 11.29 16.67 -9.13
CA TYR A 25 10.22 16.59 -8.12
C TYR A 25 9.59 15.20 -8.01
N VAL A 26 9.61 14.39 -9.06
CA VAL A 26 9.12 13.00 -9.03
C VAL A 26 10.05 12.12 -8.20
N GLY A 27 11.35 12.15 -8.50
CA GLY A 27 12.36 11.45 -7.70
C GLY A 27 12.36 11.90 -6.25
N PHE A 28 12.11 13.20 -5.98
CA PHE A 28 11.96 13.73 -4.63
C PHE A 28 10.77 13.11 -3.90
N THR A 29 9.61 12.91 -4.55
CA THR A 29 8.46 12.26 -3.91
C THR A 29 8.70 10.79 -3.58
N PHE A 30 9.45 10.06 -4.40
CA PHE A 30 9.92 8.70 -4.04
C PHE A 30 10.78 8.72 -2.78
N PHE A 31 11.72 9.66 -2.68
CA PHE A 31 12.59 9.79 -1.52
C PHE A 31 11.82 10.12 -0.25
N VAL A 32 10.94 11.12 -0.30
CA VAL A 32 10.11 11.52 0.85
C VAL A 32 9.20 10.38 1.28
N GLY A 33 8.56 9.69 0.33
CA GLY A 33 7.73 8.51 0.61
C GLY A 33 8.52 7.39 1.29
N CYS A 34 9.73 7.10 0.80
CA CYS A 34 10.63 6.13 1.42
C CYS A 34 10.95 6.50 2.87
N MET A 35 11.41 7.74 3.11
CA MET A 35 11.77 8.20 4.45
C MET A 35 10.58 8.21 5.42
N ALA A 36 9.42 8.67 4.96
CA ALA A 36 8.21 8.70 5.78
C ALA A 36 7.75 7.29 6.17
N MET A 37 7.74 6.34 5.21
CA MET A 37 7.34 4.96 5.49
C MET A 37 8.38 4.21 6.33
N MET A 38 9.67 4.49 6.18
CA MET A 38 10.73 3.96 7.04
C MET A 38 10.55 4.44 8.48
N ALA A 39 10.33 5.75 8.69
CA ALA A 39 10.06 6.31 10.01
C ALA A 39 8.81 5.70 10.64
N ALA A 40 7.73 5.54 9.86
CA ALA A 40 6.50 4.93 10.33
C ALA A 40 6.70 3.45 10.70
N SER A 41 7.48 2.69 9.93
CA SER A 41 7.77 1.29 10.25
C SER A 41 8.51 1.14 11.57
N VAL A 42 9.54 1.95 11.81
CA VAL A 42 10.26 1.99 13.09
C VAL A 42 9.32 2.35 14.24
N PHE A 43 8.47 3.36 14.04
CA PHE A 43 7.47 3.77 15.03
C PHE A 43 6.52 2.61 15.40
N PHE A 44 5.95 1.90 14.42
CA PHE A 44 5.03 0.79 14.68
C PHE A 44 5.73 -0.39 15.36
N PHE A 45 6.94 -0.76 14.93
CA PHE A 45 7.70 -1.85 15.54
C PHE A 45 8.07 -1.54 16.99
N LEU A 46 8.51 -0.33 17.30
CA LEU A 46 8.85 0.06 18.66
C LEU A 46 7.61 0.15 19.56
N SER A 47 6.48 0.61 19.01
CA SER A 47 5.24 0.79 19.75
C SER A 47 4.54 -0.52 20.11
N MET A 48 4.75 -1.60 19.34
CA MET A 48 3.97 -2.83 19.50
C MET A 48 4.05 -3.45 20.88
N ASN A 49 5.17 -3.29 21.59
CA ASN A 49 5.37 -3.86 22.92
C ASN A 49 4.71 -3.03 24.05
N SER A 50 4.28 -1.79 23.74
CA SER A 50 3.62 -0.90 24.70
C SER A 50 2.14 -1.23 24.92
N PHE A 51 1.58 -2.15 24.12
CA PHE A 51 0.15 -2.45 24.11
C PHE A 51 -0.17 -3.92 24.42
N ASP A 52 -1.44 -4.20 24.65
CA ASP A 52 -1.96 -5.54 24.88
C ASP A 52 -1.59 -6.51 23.76
N LYS A 53 -1.40 -7.78 24.12
CA LYS A 53 -1.10 -8.84 23.16
C LYS A 53 -2.07 -8.90 21.96
N LYS A 54 -3.34 -8.56 22.19
CA LYS A 54 -4.37 -8.57 21.12
C LYS A 54 -4.09 -7.58 19.98
N TRP A 55 -3.36 -6.46 20.25
CA TRP A 55 -3.04 -5.43 19.23
C TRP A 55 -1.63 -5.53 18.70
N ARG A 56 -0.74 -6.31 19.34
CA ARG A 56 0.67 -6.43 18.92
C ARG A 56 0.81 -6.94 17.49
N THR A 57 0.00 -7.93 17.10
CA THR A 57 0.04 -8.50 15.76
C THR A 57 -0.38 -7.46 14.72
N SER A 58 -1.40 -6.64 15.00
CA SER A 58 -1.82 -5.56 14.10
C SER A 58 -0.71 -4.51 13.94
N LEU A 59 -0.09 -4.06 15.02
CA LEU A 59 1.03 -3.11 14.95
C LEU A 59 2.25 -3.71 14.21
N LEU A 60 2.51 -5.01 14.40
CA LEU A 60 3.53 -5.72 13.62
C LEU A 60 3.22 -5.70 12.13
N VAL A 61 1.97 -5.98 11.75
CA VAL A 61 1.53 -5.97 10.34
C VAL A 61 1.62 -4.56 9.76
N SER A 62 1.19 -3.52 10.50
CA SER A 62 1.35 -2.11 10.08
C SER A 62 2.82 -1.74 9.87
N GLY A 63 3.71 -2.20 10.75
CA GLY A 63 5.16 -2.06 10.59
C GLY A 63 5.69 -2.76 9.35
N LEU A 64 5.24 -3.98 9.06
CA LEU A 64 5.63 -4.73 7.87
C LEU A 64 5.14 -4.07 6.57
N ILE A 65 3.89 -3.57 6.54
CA ILE A 65 3.34 -2.85 5.38
C ILE A 65 4.22 -1.65 5.04
N THR A 66 4.52 -0.81 6.03
CA THR A 66 5.33 0.40 5.82
C THR A 66 6.79 0.08 5.55
N PHE A 67 7.36 -0.97 6.15
CA PHE A 67 8.72 -1.41 5.90
C PHE A 67 8.91 -1.94 4.46
N ILE A 68 8.03 -2.85 4.02
CA ILE A 68 8.07 -3.39 2.65
C ILE A 68 7.98 -2.24 1.64
N ALA A 69 7.05 -1.31 1.85
CA ALA A 69 6.90 -0.16 0.98
C ALA A 69 8.13 0.76 1.01
N ALA A 70 8.73 1.04 2.16
CA ALA A 70 9.95 1.84 2.25
C ALA A 70 11.09 1.26 1.42
N VAL A 71 11.31 -0.07 1.50
CA VAL A 71 12.34 -0.76 0.71
C VAL A 71 12.05 -0.66 -0.79
N HIS A 72 10.78 -0.87 -1.22
CA HIS A 72 10.41 -0.75 -2.63
C HIS A 72 10.56 0.69 -3.14
N TYR A 73 10.20 1.69 -2.34
CA TYR A 73 10.33 3.11 -2.70
C TYR A 73 11.79 3.53 -2.85
N TRP A 74 12.70 2.97 -2.05
CA TRP A 74 14.13 3.14 -2.25
C TRP A 74 14.55 2.62 -3.63
N TYR A 75 14.14 1.39 -3.96
CA TYR A 75 14.47 0.76 -5.24
C TYR A 75 13.81 1.46 -6.43
N MET A 76 12.54 1.83 -6.31
CA MET A 76 11.79 2.55 -7.36
C MET A 76 12.39 3.92 -7.64
N ARG A 77 12.89 4.61 -6.61
CA ARG A 77 13.62 5.87 -6.79
C ARG A 77 14.86 5.69 -7.65
N ASP A 78 15.66 4.65 -7.37
CA ASP A 78 16.88 4.39 -8.13
C ASP A 78 16.55 3.99 -9.58
N TYR A 79 15.48 3.24 -9.79
CA TYR A 79 14.98 2.91 -11.11
C TYR A 79 14.55 4.17 -11.89
N TRP A 80 13.76 5.04 -11.27
CA TRP A 80 13.34 6.32 -11.84
C TRP A 80 14.54 7.20 -12.21
N ALA A 81 15.48 7.38 -11.30
CA ALA A 81 16.68 8.22 -11.52
C ALA A 81 17.58 7.69 -12.63
N SER A 82 17.57 6.38 -12.87
CA SER A 82 18.42 5.73 -13.89
C SER A 82 17.76 5.67 -15.26
N ASN A 83 16.44 5.55 -15.35
CA ASN A 83 15.70 5.28 -16.59
C ASN A 83 14.78 6.44 -17.01
N GLY A 84 14.35 7.31 -16.09
CA GLY A 84 13.38 8.36 -16.37
C GLY A 84 11.96 7.84 -16.66
N GLU A 85 11.68 6.58 -16.30
CA GLU A 85 10.42 5.88 -16.58
C GLU A 85 9.74 5.44 -15.29
N SER A 86 8.40 5.34 -15.32
CA SER A 86 7.62 4.86 -14.18
C SER A 86 7.99 3.42 -13.81
N PRO A 87 8.29 3.14 -12.52
CA PRO A 87 8.65 1.80 -12.05
C PRO A 87 7.42 0.90 -11.85
N THR A 88 6.52 0.83 -12.84
CA THR A 88 5.21 0.16 -12.74
C THR A 88 5.30 -1.27 -12.23
N PHE A 89 6.24 -2.07 -12.75
CA PHE A 89 6.45 -3.45 -12.27
C PHE A 89 6.71 -3.50 -10.76
N PHE A 90 7.62 -2.65 -10.26
CA PHE A 90 7.98 -2.64 -8.84
C PHE A 90 6.86 -2.12 -7.95
N ARG A 91 5.99 -1.22 -8.47
CA ARG A 91 4.77 -0.80 -7.77
C ARG A 91 3.84 -1.99 -7.55
N TYR A 92 3.58 -2.79 -8.58
CA TYR A 92 2.74 -3.97 -8.43
C TYR A 92 3.36 -5.02 -7.50
N VAL A 93 4.69 -5.18 -7.49
CA VAL A 93 5.38 -6.04 -6.51
C VAL A 93 5.18 -5.53 -5.08
N ASP A 94 5.28 -4.22 -4.85
CA ASP A 94 4.97 -3.63 -3.54
C ASP A 94 3.52 -3.88 -3.16
N TRP A 95 2.59 -3.58 -4.05
CA TRP A 95 1.16 -3.70 -3.76
C TRP A 95 0.71 -5.14 -3.52
N ILE A 96 1.22 -6.12 -4.27
CA ILE A 96 0.87 -7.53 -4.08
C ILE A 96 1.35 -8.07 -2.72
N LEU A 97 2.35 -7.44 -2.12
CA LEU A 97 2.83 -7.78 -0.78
C LEU A 97 2.09 -7.00 0.31
N THR A 98 1.81 -5.71 0.10
CA THR A 98 1.29 -4.81 1.14
C THR A 98 -0.24 -4.79 1.22
N VAL A 99 -0.96 -4.82 0.09
CA VAL A 99 -2.42 -4.74 0.09
C VAL A 99 -3.09 -5.96 0.75
N PRO A 100 -2.64 -7.22 0.52
CA PRO A 100 -3.13 -8.35 1.29
C PRO A 100 -2.90 -8.22 2.80
N LEU A 101 -1.78 -7.62 3.22
CA LEU A 101 -1.54 -7.33 4.64
C LEU A 101 -2.51 -6.28 5.18
N MET A 102 -2.88 -5.26 4.41
CA MET A 102 -3.95 -4.32 4.78
C MET A 102 -5.30 -5.05 4.91
N CYS A 103 -5.58 -6.04 4.09
CA CYS A 103 -6.76 -6.91 4.23
C CYS A 103 -6.72 -7.75 5.52
N VAL A 104 -5.53 -8.22 5.92
CA VAL A 104 -5.33 -8.94 7.19
C VAL A 104 -5.69 -8.05 8.39
N GLU A 105 -5.41 -6.75 8.32
CA GLU A 105 -5.75 -5.80 9.41
C GLU A 105 -7.25 -5.76 9.70
N PHE A 106 -8.12 -5.79 8.69
CA PHE A 106 -9.56 -5.88 8.91
C PHE A 106 -9.95 -7.11 9.74
N TYR A 107 -9.34 -8.26 9.43
CA TYR A 107 -9.55 -9.47 10.23
C TYR A 107 -9.03 -9.32 11.65
N LEU A 108 -7.83 -8.78 11.82
CA LEU A 108 -7.16 -8.69 13.13
C LEU A 108 -7.95 -7.78 14.10
N ILE A 109 -8.41 -6.62 13.64
CA ILE A 109 -9.20 -5.71 14.48
C ILE A 109 -10.59 -6.28 14.80
N LEU A 110 -11.17 -7.08 13.90
CA LEU A 110 -12.47 -7.70 14.08
C LEU A 110 -12.42 -9.05 14.79
N LYS A 111 -11.22 -9.58 15.03
CA LYS A 111 -11.04 -10.86 15.75
C LYS A 111 -11.64 -10.81 17.16
N VAL A 112 -11.65 -9.65 17.80
CA VAL A 112 -12.27 -9.44 19.13
C VAL A 112 -13.78 -9.65 19.11
N ALA A 113 -14.43 -9.50 17.94
CA ALA A 113 -15.85 -9.76 17.70
C ALA A 113 -16.10 -11.13 17.04
N GLY A 114 -15.11 -12.02 17.04
CA GLY A 114 -15.27 -13.38 16.53
C GLY A 114 -15.09 -13.54 15.01
N ALA A 115 -14.38 -12.60 14.34
CA ALA A 115 -14.08 -12.74 12.92
C ALA A 115 -13.39 -14.09 12.61
N LYS A 116 -13.88 -14.79 11.58
CA LYS A 116 -13.33 -16.07 11.14
C LYS A 116 -12.22 -15.87 10.12
N LYS A 117 -11.26 -16.78 10.06
CA LYS A 117 -10.17 -16.77 9.05
C LYS A 117 -10.70 -16.76 7.60
N SER A 118 -11.92 -17.24 7.37
CA SER A 118 -12.56 -17.19 6.04
C SER A 118 -12.75 -15.76 5.52
N LEU A 119 -13.07 -14.81 6.40
CA LEU A 119 -13.13 -13.38 6.04
C LEU A 119 -11.76 -12.89 5.57
N MET A 120 -10.71 -13.20 6.33
CA MET A 120 -9.33 -12.82 5.99
C MET A 120 -8.92 -13.37 4.62
N TRP A 121 -9.08 -14.68 4.40
CA TRP A 121 -8.69 -15.31 3.14
C TRP A 121 -9.49 -14.82 1.95
N ARG A 122 -10.78 -14.50 2.14
CA ARG A 122 -11.61 -13.92 1.08
C ARG A 122 -11.10 -12.54 0.67
N LEU A 123 -10.80 -11.67 1.62
CA LEU A 123 -10.26 -10.33 1.32
C LEU A 123 -8.88 -10.42 0.67
N ILE A 124 -7.99 -11.29 1.15
CA ILE A 124 -6.69 -11.55 0.53
C ILE A 124 -6.86 -12.02 -0.92
N PHE A 125 -7.71 -13.03 -1.16
CA PHE A 125 -7.93 -13.59 -2.50
C PHE A 125 -8.45 -12.53 -3.48
N LEU A 126 -9.43 -11.73 -3.05
CA LEU A 126 -9.96 -10.65 -3.87
C LEU A 126 -8.91 -9.57 -4.16
N SER A 127 -8.07 -9.23 -3.17
CA SER A 127 -6.99 -8.26 -3.38
C SER A 127 -5.92 -8.77 -4.35
N VAL A 128 -5.60 -10.06 -4.31
CA VAL A 128 -4.68 -10.69 -5.27
C VAL A 128 -5.28 -10.67 -6.68
N ILE A 129 -6.56 -11.05 -6.86
CA ILE A 129 -7.23 -10.95 -8.16
C ILE A 129 -7.18 -9.52 -8.67
N MET A 130 -7.56 -8.54 -7.85
CA MET A 130 -7.55 -7.11 -8.19
C MET A 130 -6.19 -6.68 -8.74
N LEU A 131 -5.11 -7.02 -8.05
CA LEU A 131 -3.76 -6.58 -8.40
C LEU A 131 -3.20 -7.33 -9.61
N VAL A 132 -3.38 -8.65 -9.67
CA VAL A 132 -2.88 -9.45 -10.80
C VAL A 132 -3.58 -9.05 -12.10
N THR A 133 -4.91 -8.90 -12.09
CA THR A 133 -5.64 -8.47 -13.28
C THR A 133 -5.35 -7.03 -13.67
N GLY A 134 -5.15 -6.13 -12.68
CA GLY A 134 -4.67 -4.77 -12.93
C GLY A 134 -3.32 -4.76 -13.64
N TYR A 135 -2.35 -5.55 -13.16
CA TYR A 135 -1.03 -5.66 -13.77
C TYR A 135 -1.09 -6.23 -15.21
N VAL A 136 -1.89 -7.28 -15.40
CA VAL A 136 -2.06 -7.87 -16.74
C VAL A 136 -2.57 -6.83 -17.73
N GLY A 137 -3.58 -6.04 -17.36
CA GLY A 137 -4.13 -5.03 -18.25
C GLY A 137 -3.22 -3.83 -18.47
N GLU A 138 -2.40 -3.46 -17.48
CA GLU A 138 -1.53 -2.28 -17.60
C GLU A 138 -0.22 -2.59 -18.33
N VAL A 139 0.29 -3.83 -18.24
CA VAL A 139 1.65 -4.16 -18.68
C VAL A 139 1.69 -5.30 -19.71
N ILE A 140 0.85 -6.33 -19.58
CA ILE A 140 0.96 -7.57 -20.37
C ILE A 140 0.03 -7.55 -21.58
N ASP A 141 -1.26 -7.27 -21.37
CA ASP A 141 -2.31 -7.28 -22.40
C ASP A 141 -3.01 -5.92 -22.47
N THR A 142 -2.25 -4.92 -22.89
CA THR A 142 -2.72 -3.53 -22.99
C THR A 142 -3.83 -3.35 -24.01
N SER A 143 -3.93 -4.21 -25.01
CA SER A 143 -5.01 -4.20 -26.00
C SER A 143 -6.38 -4.49 -25.38
N ASN A 144 -6.42 -5.28 -24.31
CA ASN A 144 -7.64 -5.61 -23.55
C ASN A 144 -7.64 -4.94 -22.15
N ALA A 145 -6.92 -3.83 -21.98
CA ALA A 145 -6.82 -3.13 -20.69
C ALA A 145 -8.17 -2.84 -20.04
N TRP A 146 -9.19 -2.48 -20.84
CA TRP A 146 -10.55 -2.23 -20.34
C TRP A 146 -11.18 -3.46 -19.67
N LEU A 147 -10.98 -4.65 -20.24
CA LEU A 147 -11.52 -5.91 -19.69
C LEU A 147 -10.81 -6.28 -18.38
N TRP A 148 -9.48 -6.21 -18.39
CA TRP A 148 -8.68 -6.48 -17.19
C TRP A 148 -8.95 -5.47 -16.08
N GLY A 149 -9.09 -4.18 -16.43
CA GLY A 149 -9.48 -3.13 -15.50
C GLY A 149 -10.88 -3.34 -14.92
N LEU A 150 -11.84 -3.84 -15.72
CA LEU A 150 -13.17 -4.18 -15.24
C LEU A 150 -13.12 -5.32 -14.20
N ILE A 151 -12.37 -6.40 -14.47
CA ILE A 151 -12.23 -7.54 -13.54
C ILE A 151 -11.56 -7.06 -12.24
N SER A 152 -10.49 -6.26 -12.34
CA SER A 152 -9.81 -5.66 -11.20
C SER A 152 -10.77 -4.77 -10.38
N GLY A 153 -11.51 -3.90 -11.05
CA GLY A 153 -12.50 -3.02 -10.44
C GLY A 153 -13.63 -3.78 -9.73
N LEU A 154 -14.14 -4.87 -10.34
CA LEU A 154 -15.15 -5.72 -9.70
C LEU A 154 -14.62 -6.35 -8.41
N ALA A 155 -13.39 -6.86 -8.40
CA ALA A 155 -12.77 -7.40 -7.19
C ALA A 155 -12.63 -6.31 -6.10
N TYR A 156 -12.21 -5.10 -6.46
CA TYR A 156 -12.19 -3.94 -5.55
C TYR A 156 -13.57 -3.63 -4.97
N PHE A 157 -14.61 -3.56 -5.79
CA PHE A 157 -15.96 -3.26 -5.32
C PHE A 157 -16.52 -4.36 -4.42
N VAL A 158 -16.16 -5.63 -4.63
CA VAL A 158 -16.55 -6.72 -3.71
C VAL A 158 -15.85 -6.56 -2.36
N ILE A 159 -14.56 -6.19 -2.32
CA ILE A 159 -13.86 -5.84 -1.06
C ILE A 159 -14.58 -4.69 -0.37
N ALA A 160 -14.85 -3.59 -1.09
CA ALA A 160 -15.53 -2.41 -0.55
C ALA A 160 -16.92 -2.79 0.01
N TYR A 161 -17.70 -3.59 -0.72
CA TYR A 161 -18.99 -4.07 -0.25
C TYR A 161 -18.88 -4.87 1.06
N ASP A 162 -17.91 -5.79 1.14
CA ASP A 162 -17.71 -6.62 2.34
C ASP A 162 -17.41 -5.80 3.59
N ILE A 163 -16.56 -4.79 3.46
CA ILE A 163 -16.15 -3.97 4.60
C ILE A 163 -17.21 -2.91 4.98
N TRP A 164 -17.98 -2.40 4.01
CA TRP A 164 -19.00 -1.37 4.26
C TRP A 164 -20.38 -1.92 4.61
N PHE A 165 -20.76 -3.07 4.07
CA PHE A 165 -22.13 -3.61 4.17
C PHE A 165 -22.17 -5.10 4.56
N GLY A 166 -21.06 -5.83 4.35
CA GLY A 166 -20.99 -7.27 4.57
C GLY A 166 -20.69 -7.69 6.00
N THR A 167 -20.08 -8.87 6.13
CA THR A 167 -19.77 -9.50 7.42
C THR A 167 -18.82 -8.65 8.27
N ALA A 168 -17.84 -7.99 7.67
CA ALA A 168 -16.90 -7.15 8.38
C ALA A 168 -17.61 -6.00 9.11
N LYS A 169 -18.56 -5.34 8.43
CA LYS A 169 -19.36 -4.27 9.04
C LYS A 169 -20.21 -4.74 10.22
N LYS A 170 -20.85 -5.91 10.11
CA LYS A 170 -21.67 -6.47 11.19
C LYS A 170 -20.81 -6.71 12.43
N LEU A 171 -19.66 -7.37 12.27
CA LEU A 171 -18.71 -7.61 13.36
C LEU A 171 -18.18 -6.31 13.98
N ALA A 172 -17.92 -5.28 13.16
CA ALA A 172 -17.49 -3.98 13.68
C ALA A 172 -18.57 -3.32 14.56
N ILE A 173 -19.84 -3.43 14.18
CA ILE A 173 -20.98 -2.93 14.97
C ILE A 173 -21.10 -3.72 16.29
N GLU A 174 -20.98 -5.05 16.25
CA GLU A 174 -21.00 -5.91 17.44
C GLU A 174 -19.86 -5.59 18.40
N ALA A 175 -18.64 -5.33 17.88
CA ALA A 175 -17.50 -4.92 18.71
C ALA A 175 -17.70 -3.52 19.33
N GLY A 176 -18.35 -2.62 18.63
CA GLY A 176 -18.62 -1.25 19.09
C GLY A 176 -17.37 -0.40 19.36
N GLY A 177 -17.56 0.67 20.12
CA GLY A 177 -16.48 1.49 20.69
C GLY A 177 -15.35 1.87 19.74
N ALA A 178 -14.11 1.70 20.19
CA ALA A 178 -12.89 2.01 19.45
C ALA A 178 -12.73 1.15 18.20
N VAL A 179 -13.15 -0.12 18.24
CA VAL A 179 -13.07 -1.04 17.08
C VAL A 179 -13.95 -0.57 15.94
N LEU A 180 -15.19 -0.17 16.23
CA LEU A 180 -16.09 0.37 15.20
C LEU A 180 -15.54 1.67 14.58
N LYS A 181 -14.95 2.55 15.40
CA LYS A 181 -14.30 3.78 14.89
C LYS A 181 -13.13 3.47 13.98
N ALA A 182 -12.25 2.57 14.42
CA ALA A 182 -11.10 2.13 13.60
C ALA A 182 -11.57 1.48 12.30
N HIS A 183 -12.52 0.54 12.35
CA HIS A 183 -13.08 -0.09 11.17
C HIS A 183 -13.62 0.93 10.15
N LYS A 184 -14.41 1.91 10.62
CA LYS A 184 -14.93 2.99 9.74
C LYS A 184 -13.79 3.80 9.10
N ALA A 185 -12.75 4.14 9.86
CA ALA A 185 -11.60 4.86 9.32
C ALA A 185 -10.86 4.04 8.25
N LEU A 186 -10.61 2.74 8.49
CA LEU A 186 -10.00 1.85 7.50
C LEU A 186 -10.88 1.70 6.25
N CYS A 187 -12.21 1.64 6.40
CA CYS A 187 -13.12 1.61 5.25
C CYS A 187 -12.97 2.88 4.37
N TRP A 188 -12.76 4.06 4.96
CA TRP A 188 -12.53 5.28 4.20
C TRP A 188 -11.18 5.25 3.47
N PHE A 189 -10.13 4.71 4.08
CA PHE A 189 -8.85 4.51 3.38
C PHE A 189 -9.01 3.60 2.17
N VAL A 190 -9.80 2.52 2.27
CA VAL A 190 -10.06 1.65 1.13
C VAL A 190 -10.93 2.35 0.08
N LEU A 191 -11.99 3.04 0.47
CA LEU A 191 -12.91 3.64 -0.50
C LEU A 191 -12.30 4.86 -1.21
N VAL A 192 -11.70 5.77 -0.47
CA VAL A 192 -11.16 7.03 -1.00
C VAL A 192 -9.67 6.89 -1.31
N GLY A 193 -8.91 6.33 -0.38
CA GLY A 193 -7.46 6.19 -0.53
C GLY A 193 -7.08 5.26 -1.68
N TRP A 194 -7.76 4.13 -1.84
CA TRP A 194 -7.46 3.19 -2.93
C TRP A 194 -8.08 3.62 -4.27
N ALA A 195 -9.02 4.57 -4.30
CA ALA A 195 -9.60 5.06 -5.54
C ALA A 195 -8.56 5.73 -6.48
N ILE A 196 -7.44 6.20 -5.94
CA ILE A 196 -6.34 6.76 -6.73
C ILE A 196 -5.75 5.75 -7.73
N TYR A 197 -5.74 4.45 -7.40
CA TYR A 197 -5.13 3.42 -8.24
C TYR A 197 -5.97 3.14 -9.51
N PRO A 198 -7.28 2.82 -9.44
CA PRO A 198 -8.09 2.68 -10.65
C PRO A 198 -8.21 3.99 -11.44
N LEU A 199 -8.22 5.16 -10.80
CA LEU A 199 -8.21 6.44 -11.50
C LEU A 199 -6.90 6.64 -12.29
N GLY A 200 -5.76 6.30 -11.68
CA GLY A 200 -4.48 6.35 -12.36
C GLY A 200 -4.36 5.33 -13.49
N TYR A 201 -4.87 4.12 -13.30
CA TYR A 201 -4.97 3.10 -14.34
C TYR A 201 -5.76 3.63 -15.56
N MET A 202 -6.94 4.21 -15.34
CA MET A 202 -7.76 4.76 -16.41
C MET A 202 -7.10 5.98 -17.08
N ALA A 203 -6.43 6.82 -16.31
CA ALA A 203 -5.72 7.98 -16.85
C ALA A 203 -4.48 7.60 -17.68
N GLY A 204 -3.81 6.49 -17.32
CA GLY A 204 -2.69 5.93 -18.06
C GLY A 204 -3.08 5.12 -19.29
N THR A 205 -4.34 4.69 -19.42
CA THR A 205 -4.82 3.86 -20.51
C THR A 205 -5.23 4.72 -21.70
N GLU A 206 -4.64 4.45 -22.87
CA GLU A 206 -4.96 5.16 -24.10
C GLU A 206 -6.44 5.01 -24.46
N GLY A 207 -7.06 6.10 -24.89
CA GLY A 207 -8.48 6.11 -25.28
C GLY A 207 -9.49 6.24 -24.13
N TRP A 208 -9.05 6.25 -22.86
CA TRP A 208 -9.93 6.47 -21.70
C TRP A 208 -9.83 7.94 -21.25
N TYR A 209 -9.26 8.17 -20.04
CA TYR A 209 -9.12 9.50 -19.45
C TYR A 209 -7.68 10.02 -19.53
N SER A 210 -6.91 9.61 -20.55
CA SER A 210 -5.49 9.91 -20.69
C SER A 210 -5.14 11.41 -20.67
N GLY A 211 -6.08 12.28 -20.96
CA GLY A 211 -5.90 13.74 -20.85
C GLY A 211 -6.42 14.37 -19.56
N MET A 212 -7.07 13.59 -18.67
CA MET A 212 -7.80 14.15 -17.51
C MET A 212 -6.86 14.80 -16.49
N PHE A 213 -5.66 14.27 -16.33
CA PHE A 213 -4.65 14.76 -15.40
C PHE A 213 -3.50 15.47 -16.11
N GLY A 214 -3.77 16.10 -17.24
CA GLY A 214 -2.76 16.79 -18.06
C GLY A 214 -1.85 17.69 -17.22
N GLY A 215 -0.54 17.41 -17.28
CA GLY A 215 0.49 18.12 -16.52
C GLY A 215 0.77 17.58 -15.11
N LEU A 216 -0.01 16.66 -14.56
CA LEU A 216 0.30 15.98 -13.29
C LEU A 216 0.97 14.62 -13.56
N SER A 217 2.11 14.37 -12.92
CA SER A 217 2.72 13.06 -12.94
C SER A 217 1.93 12.09 -12.08
N MET A 218 1.46 10.99 -12.66
CA MET A 218 0.80 9.92 -11.90
C MET A 218 1.71 9.31 -10.85
N ASP A 219 3.03 9.29 -11.09
CA ASP A 219 4.01 8.84 -10.10
C ASP A 219 3.99 9.69 -8.83
N VAL A 220 3.84 11.00 -8.94
CA VAL A 220 3.70 11.89 -7.77
C VAL A 220 2.43 11.56 -6.98
N ILE A 221 1.31 11.37 -7.68
CA ILE A 221 0.02 11.02 -7.04
C ILE A 221 0.12 9.68 -6.33
N TYR A 222 0.67 8.67 -6.99
CA TYR A 222 0.90 7.36 -6.38
C TYR A 222 1.86 7.42 -5.20
N ASN A 223 2.99 8.15 -5.32
CA ASN A 223 3.98 8.24 -4.25
C ASN A 223 3.41 8.88 -2.99
N ILE A 224 2.68 9.96 -3.13
CA ILE A 224 2.04 10.66 -2.00
C ILE A 224 0.87 9.84 -1.45
N GLY A 225 -0.01 9.36 -2.33
CA GLY A 225 -1.20 8.62 -1.94
C GLY A 225 -0.87 7.30 -1.25
N ASP A 226 0.12 6.58 -1.75
CA ASP A 226 0.56 5.31 -1.19
C ASP A 226 1.16 5.48 0.21
N ALA A 227 2.02 6.50 0.40
CA ALA A 227 2.58 6.83 1.70
C ALA A 227 1.49 7.24 2.71
N ILE A 228 0.55 8.11 2.31
CA ILE A 228 -0.58 8.51 3.16
C ILE A 228 -1.46 7.30 3.51
N ASN A 229 -1.77 6.45 2.54
CA ASN A 229 -2.62 5.27 2.76
C ASN A 229 -1.97 4.29 3.74
N LYS A 230 -0.71 3.92 3.54
CA LYS A 230 -0.04 2.93 4.37
C LYS A 230 0.26 3.45 5.77
N ILE A 231 0.77 4.66 5.89
CA ILE A 231 1.04 5.30 7.19
C ILE A 231 -0.27 5.56 7.94
N GLY A 232 -1.26 6.16 7.26
CA GLY A 232 -2.56 6.48 7.85
C GLY A 232 -3.29 5.23 8.32
N PHE A 233 -3.25 4.14 7.55
CA PHE A 233 -3.81 2.84 7.93
C PHE A 233 -3.19 2.33 9.23
N GLY A 234 -1.86 2.35 9.34
CA GLY A 234 -1.15 1.95 10.57
C GLY A 234 -1.43 2.88 11.75
N LEU A 235 -1.58 4.19 11.54
CA LEU A 235 -1.93 5.14 12.59
C LEU A 235 -3.36 4.91 13.14
N VAL A 236 -4.30 4.46 12.30
CA VAL A 236 -5.63 4.03 12.78
C VAL A 236 -5.50 2.84 13.73
N ILE A 237 -4.66 1.86 13.40
CA ILE A 237 -4.39 0.71 14.26
C ILE A 237 -3.72 1.14 15.58
N TYR A 238 -2.73 2.01 15.50
CA TYR A 238 -2.08 2.56 16.68
C TYR A 238 -3.08 3.26 17.61
N ASN A 239 -3.93 4.13 17.06
CA ASN A 239 -4.95 4.84 17.83
C ASN A 239 -5.96 3.88 18.46
N LEU A 240 -6.35 2.79 17.76
CA LEU A 240 -7.19 1.73 18.32
C LEU A 240 -6.51 1.08 19.55
N ALA A 241 -5.21 0.80 19.47
CA ALA A 241 -4.47 0.22 20.58
C ALA A 241 -4.38 1.17 21.78
N VAL A 242 -4.18 2.47 21.56
CA VAL A 242 -4.18 3.52 22.60
C VAL A 242 -5.55 3.58 23.28
N GLN A 243 -6.63 3.80 22.53
CA GLN A 243 -7.99 3.92 23.09
C GLN A 243 -8.43 2.65 23.84
N SER A 244 -7.96 1.48 23.41
CA SER A 244 -8.25 0.23 24.11
C SER A 244 -7.47 0.06 25.42
N SER A 245 -6.38 0.80 25.61
CA SER A 245 -5.57 0.79 26.83
C SER A 245 -6.08 1.80 27.86
N GLU A 246 -6.60 2.93 27.40
CA GLU A 246 -7.17 3.98 28.28
C GLU A 246 -8.53 3.60 28.90
N ASN A 247 -9.26 2.67 28.29
CA ASN A 247 -10.59 2.22 28.75
C ASN A 247 -10.51 1.00 29.70
N LYS A 248 -9.34 0.70 30.26
CA LYS A 248 -9.12 -0.32 31.31
C LYS A 248 -8.97 0.30 32.69
#